data_a57109b057976a1c5cb8f4b1003fce3a
#
_entry.id   a57109b057976a1c5cb8f4b1003fce3a
#
_cell.length_a   1.000
_cell.length_b   1.000
_cell.length_c   1.000
_cell.angle_alpha   90.00
_cell.angle_beta   90.00
_cell.angle_gamma   90.00
#
_symmetry.space_group_name_H-M   'P 1'
#
loop_
_entity.id
_entity.type
_entity.pdbx_description
1 polymer ?
#
loop_
_entity_poly.entity_id
_entity_poly.type
_entity_poly.pdbx_seq_one_letter_code
_entity_poly.pdbx_strand_id
1 'polypeptide(L)'
;MAFEDFAEYGQYTVNSDWTSITLSKAYTRDIAIFAEVNSFNDGDPSSNRARNTLAPVEIRLQNISKGSGATPASFDIKIQRPYGYSTTHPNETVSYLAISAGTWNLLKFRYCLTHK
;
A
#
# COMPACT_ATOMS: atom_id res chain seq x y z
N MET A 1 -17.57 -1.09 15.12
CA MET A 1 -17.56 0.22 14.45
C MET A 1 -17.53 0.06 12.96
N ALA A 2 -18.43 0.74 12.28
CA ALA A 2 -18.54 0.56 10.82
C ALA A 2 -17.28 0.95 10.07
N PHE A 3 -16.46 1.81 10.64
CA PHE A 3 -15.24 2.26 9.99
C PHE A 3 -14.24 1.12 9.78
N GLU A 4 -14.16 0.20 10.72
CA GLU A 4 -13.25 -0.94 10.58
C GLU A 4 -13.65 -1.88 9.45
N ASP A 5 -14.94 -1.91 9.12
CA ASP A 5 -15.42 -2.72 8.02
C ASP A 5 -15.29 -1.99 6.68
N PHE A 6 -14.91 -0.74 6.73
CA PHE A 6 -14.85 0.13 5.58
C PHE A 6 -13.43 0.23 5.01
N ALA A 7 -12.45 0.41 5.88
CA ALA A 7 -11.08 0.65 5.43
C ALA A 7 -10.09 0.36 6.54
N GLU A 8 -8.86 0.12 6.15
CA GLU A 8 -7.74 0.09 7.09
C GLU A 8 -6.49 0.61 6.38
N TYR A 9 -5.53 1.10 7.15
CA TYR A 9 -4.30 1.60 6.59
C TYR A 9 -3.11 1.08 7.40
N GLY A 10 -1.94 1.15 6.79
CA GLY A 10 -0.73 0.74 7.47
C GLY A 10 0.49 1.21 6.71
N GLN A 11 1.65 0.87 7.26
CA GLN A 11 2.93 1.13 6.65
C GLN A 11 3.73 -0.16 6.64
N TYR A 12 4.59 -0.27 5.64
CA TYR A 12 5.42 -1.45 5.51
C TYR A 12 6.70 -1.09 4.79
N THR A 13 7.78 -1.77 5.15
CA THR A 13 9.06 -1.61 4.46
C THR A 13 9.07 -2.55 3.26
N VAL A 14 9.21 -1.99 2.07
CA VAL A 14 9.08 -2.70 0.81
C VAL A 14 10.35 -2.56 0.02
N ASN A 15 10.71 -3.62 -0.68
CA ASN A 15 11.88 -3.61 -1.56
C ASN A 15 11.49 -4.09 -2.97
N SER A 16 12.47 -4.50 -3.74
CA SER A 16 12.25 -4.92 -5.12
C SER A 16 11.67 -6.32 -5.27
N ASP A 17 11.50 -7.03 -4.17
CA ASP A 17 10.91 -8.36 -4.18
C ASP A 17 9.45 -8.29 -3.76
N TRP A 18 8.65 -9.18 -4.33
CA TRP A 18 7.25 -9.28 -3.90
C TRP A 18 7.17 -9.63 -2.43
N THR A 19 6.39 -8.85 -1.70
CA THR A 19 6.15 -9.07 -0.28
C THR A 19 4.65 -9.12 -0.07
N SER A 20 4.19 -10.12 0.67
CA SER A 20 2.77 -10.27 0.97
C SER A 20 2.43 -9.50 2.24
N ILE A 21 1.39 -8.68 2.16
CA ILE A 21 0.87 -7.95 3.31
C ILE A 21 -0.49 -8.52 3.65
N THR A 22 -0.63 -8.94 4.91
CA THR A 22 -1.89 -9.50 5.41
C THR A 22 -2.61 -8.42 6.20
N LEU A 23 -3.88 -8.20 5.85
CA LEU A 23 -4.71 -7.21 6.51
C LEU A 23 -5.29 -7.78 7.79
N SER A 24 -6.05 -6.96 8.51
CA SER A 24 -6.52 -7.34 9.85
C SER A 24 -7.60 -8.41 9.82
N LYS A 25 -8.33 -8.53 8.72
CA LYS A 25 -9.47 -9.45 8.64
C LYS A 25 -9.86 -9.69 7.20
N ALA A 26 -10.77 -10.64 7.01
CA ALA A 26 -11.41 -10.82 5.71
C ALA A 26 -12.47 -9.73 5.52
N TYR A 27 -12.68 -9.32 4.28
CA TYR A 27 -13.70 -8.34 3.93
C TYR A 27 -14.83 -9.05 3.18
N THR A 28 -16.03 -8.52 3.32
CA THR A 28 -17.20 -9.10 2.65
C THR A 28 -17.31 -8.66 1.19
N ARG A 29 -16.64 -7.56 0.84
CA ARG A 29 -16.63 -7.03 -0.52
C ARG A 29 -15.20 -6.99 -1.03
N ASP A 30 -15.06 -6.89 -2.33
CA ASP A 30 -13.74 -6.68 -2.90
C ASP A 30 -13.10 -5.44 -2.31
N ILE A 31 -11.79 -5.41 -2.28
CA ILE A 31 -11.05 -4.28 -1.73
C ILE A 31 -10.20 -3.63 -2.82
N ALA A 32 -9.99 -2.34 -2.65
CA ALA A 32 -9.04 -1.58 -3.47
C ALA A 32 -7.88 -1.19 -2.58
N ILE A 33 -6.69 -1.21 -3.15
CA ILE A 33 -5.47 -0.86 -2.42
C ILE A 33 -4.89 0.40 -3.04
N PHE A 34 -4.65 1.40 -2.20
CA PHE A 34 -3.93 2.60 -2.55
C PHE A 34 -2.63 2.61 -1.77
N ALA A 35 -1.53 2.90 -2.44
CA ALA A 35 -0.23 2.86 -1.79
C ALA A 35 0.65 3.98 -2.32
N GLU A 36 1.50 4.51 -1.43
CA GLU A 36 2.47 5.53 -1.82
C GLU A 36 3.75 5.35 -1.04
N VAL A 37 4.85 5.79 -1.62
CA VAL A 37 6.16 5.73 -0.99
C VAL A 37 6.33 6.95 -0.10
N ASN A 38 6.65 6.71 1.17
CA ASN A 38 6.80 7.76 2.16
C ASN A 38 8.25 8.11 2.49
N SER A 39 9.21 7.38 1.96
CA SER A 39 10.62 7.63 2.23
C SER A 39 11.37 7.79 0.93
N PHE A 40 12.61 8.19 1.03
CA PHE A 40 13.43 8.42 -0.15
C PHE A 40 14.84 7.97 0.15
N ASN A 41 15.07 6.67 0.06
CA ASN A 41 16.34 6.08 0.43
C ASN A 41 17.30 5.89 -0.75
N ASP A 42 16.84 6.14 -1.96
CA ASP A 42 17.65 5.98 -3.17
C ASP A 42 18.35 7.27 -3.59
N GLY A 43 18.26 8.29 -2.83
CA GLY A 43 18.83 9.57 -3.22
C GLY A 43 19.83 10.06 -2.19
N ASP A 44 20.90 9.32 -1.95
CA ASP A 44 21.93 9.78 -1.03
C ASP A 44 22.64 10.99 -1.61
N PRO A 45 22.42 12.18 -1.07
CA PRO A 45 23.01 13.39 -1.60
C PRO A 45 24.53 13.44 -1.45
N SER A 46 25.11 12.57 -0.63
CA SER A 46 26.57 12.50 -0.50
C SER A 46 27.19 11.70 -1.62
N SER A 47 26.40 11.06 -2.45
CA SER A 47 26.88 10.23 -3.55
C SER A 47 26.73 10.97 -4.86
N ASN A 48 27.75 10.87 -5.71
CA ASN A 48 27.67 11.48 -7.02
C ASN A 48 26.54 10.92 -7.88
N ARG A 49 26.10 9.73 -7.60
CA ARG A 49 25.03 9.15 -8.37
C ARG A 49 23.66 9.66 -7.94
N ALA A 50 23.56 10.33 -6.80
CA ALA A 50 22.27 10.75 -6.31
C ALA A 50 21.53 11.67 -7.30
N ARG A 51 22.26 12.59 -7.90
CA ARG A 51 21.64 13.53 -8.81
C ARG A 51 21.22 12.94 -10.13
N ASN A 52 22.05 12.06 -10.65
CA ASN A 52 21.87 11.56 -12.00
C ASN A 52 21.16 10.23 -12.04
N THR A 53 21.05 9.59 -10.88
CA THR A 53 20.44 8.27 -10.78
C THR A 53 19.22 8.24 -9.91
N LEU A 54 18.74 9.40 -9.48
CA LEU A 54 17.45 9.48 -8.80
C LEU A 54 16.39 9.01 -9.75
N ALA A 55 15.91 7.82 -9.51
CA ALA A 55 14.89 7.25 -10.36
C ALA A 55 13.57 7.29 -9.63
N PRO A 56 12.48 7.62 -10.31
CA PRO A 56 11.18 7.45 -9.70
C PRO A 56 10.99 6.00 -9.36
N VAL A 57 10.18 5.76 -8.35
CA VAL A 57 9.84 4.42 -7.90
C VAL A 57 8.41 4.13 -8.33
N GLU A 58 8.21 2.95 -8.88
CA GLU A 58 6.88 2.48 -9.20
C GLU A 58 6.48 1.44 -8.18
N ILE A 59 5.25 1.56 -7.71
CA ILE A 59 4.66 0.55 -6.83
C ILE A 59 3.90 -0.43 -7.71
N ARG A 60 4.12 -1.73 -7.47
CA ARG A 60 3.39 -2.78 -8.15
C ARG A 60 2.60 -3.56 -7.13
N LEU A 61 1.35 -3.85 -7.46
CA LEU A 61 0.43 -4.61 -6.62
C LEU A 61 -0.07 -5.80 -7.41
N GLN A 62 -0.27 -6.93 -6.73
CA GLN A 62 -0.88 -8.12 -7.34
C GLN A 62 -1.55 -8.95 -6.27
N ASN A 63 -2.31 -9.95 -6.71
CA ASN A 63 -2.94 -10.94 -5.82
C ASN A 63 -3.74 -10.28 -4.70
N ILE A 64 -4.49 -9.24 -5.06
CA ILE A 64 -5.35 -8.56 -4.09
C ILE A 64 -6.53 -9.48 -3.81
N SER A 65 -6.70 -9.84 -2.54
CA SER A 65 -7.73 -10.76 -2.10
C SER A 65 -8.49 -10.19 -0.91
N LYS A 66 -9.79 -10.26 -0.97
CA LYS A 66 -10.61 -9.80 0.16
C LYS A 66 -10.60 -10.79 1.33
N GLY A 67 -10.04 -11.96 1.13
CA GLY A 67 -10.07 -12.99 2.15
C GLY A 67 -11.39 -13.74 2.16
N SER A 68 -11.50 -14.68 3.08
CA SER A 68 -12.70 -15.50 3.20
C SER A 68 -12.70 -16.20 4.54
N GLY A 69 -13.77 -16.07 5.29
CA GLY A 69 -13.89 -16.75 6.58
C GLY A 69 -12.76 -16.36 7.53
N ALA A 70 -11.96 -17.34 7.92
CA ALA A 70 -10.84 -17.12 8.82
C ALA A 70 -9.58 -16.65 8.11
N THR A 71 -9.59 -16.60 6.76
CA THR A 71 -8.43 -16.17 5.98
C THR A 71 -8.51 -14.67 5.76
N PRO A 72 -7.58 -13.88 6.30
CA PRO A 72 -7.63 -12.43 6.14
C PRO A 72 -7.43 -11.99 4.71
N ALA A 73 -7.86 -10.78 4.40
CA ALA A 73 -7.54 -10.13 3.15
C ALA A 73 -6.03 -9.92 3.05
N SER A 74 -5.53 -9.85 1.84
CA SER A 74 -4.09 -9.69 1.63
C SER A 74 -3.81 -9.14 0.24
N PHE A 75 -2.58 -8.70 0.05
CA PHE A 75 -2.11 -8.30 -1.27
C PHE A 75 -0.59 -8.41 -1.29
N ASP A 76 -0.04 -8.49 -2.48
CA ASP A 76 1.41 -8.47 -2.66
C ASP A 76 1.83 -7.12 -3.18
N ILE A 77 2.98 -6.65 -2.74
CA ILE A 77 3.49 -5.34 -3.10
C ILE A 77 4.99 -5.43 -3.34
N LYS A 78 5.47 -4.64 -4.28
CA LYS A 78 6.90 -4.39 -4.44
C LYS A 78 7.09 -3.00 -5.02
N ILE A 79 8.31 -2.50 -4.91
CA ILE A 79 8.72 -1.31 -5.61
C ILE A 79 9.71 -1.70 -6.69
N GLN A 80 9.72 -0.95 -7.78
CA GLN A 80 10.67 -1.21 -8.86
C GLN A 80 11.05 0.09 -9.53
N ARG A 81 12.19 0.07 -10.18
CA ARG A 81 12.64 1.20 -10.98
C ARG A 81 12.04 1.12 -12.36
N PRO A 82 11.78 2.25 -12.99
CA PRO A 82 11.33 2.25 -14.38
C PRO A 82 12.35 1.60 -15.30
N TYR A 83 11.89 1.23 -16.47
CA TYR A 83 12.75 0.65 -17.48
C TYR A 83 13.97 1.52 -17.73
N GLY A 84 15.12 0.88 -17.86
CA GLY A 84 16.37 1.58 -18.12
C GLY A 84 17.20 1.86 -16.87
N TYR A 85 16.64 1.57 -15.71
CA TYR A 85 17.37 1.72 -14.45
C TYR A 85 17.69 0.35 -13.85
N SER A 86 18.53 0.36 -12.83
CA SER A 86 18.84 -0.86 -12.10
C SER A 86 17.56 -1.51 -11.59
N THR A 87 17.54 -2.84 -11.58
CA THR A 87 16.38 -3.59 -11.07
C THR A 87 16.30 -3.58 -9.54
N THR A 88 17.40 -3.24 -8.88
CA THR A 88 17.46 -3.26 -7.42
C THR A 88 17.20 -1.87 -6.87
N HIS A 89 16.35 -1.78 -5.88
CA HIS A 89 16.05 -0.53 -5.21
C HIS A 89 16.20 -0.71 -3.70
N PRO A 90 16.73 0.28 -2.98
CA PRO A 90 16.77 0.21 -1.52
C PRO A 90 15.37 0.10 -0.94
N ASN A 91 15.28 -0.41 0.28
CA ASN A 91 14.01 -0.48 0.97
C ASN A 91 13.42 0.91 1.15
N GLU A 92 12.12 1.00 0.95
CA GLU A 92 11.38 2.23 1.17
C GLU A 92 10.20 1.95 2.09
N THR A 93 9.79 2.97 2.83
CA THR A 93 8.57 2.87 3.63
C THR A 93 7.39 3.23 2.74
N VAL A 94 6.44 2.34 2.67
CA VAL A 94 5.23 2.52 1.88
C VAL A 94 4.03 2.58 2.80
N SER A 95 3.20 3.58 2.62
CA SER A 95 1.90 3.66 3.28
C SER A 95 0.85 3.10 2.36
N TYR A 96 -0.10 2.37 2.91
CA TYR A 96 -1.19 1.84 2.12
C TYR A 96 -2.52 2.05 2.80
N LEU A 97 -3.55 2.15 1.97
CA LEU A 97 -4.94 2.20 2.39
C LEU A 97 -5.70 1.11 1.66
N ALA A 98 -6.30 0.22 2.42
CA ALA A 98 -7.20 -0.79 1.86
C ALA A 98 -8.62 -0.32 2.13
N ILE A 99 -9.43 -0.25 1.08
CA ILE A 99 -10.79 0.24 1.21
C ILE A 99 -11.75 -0.73 0.56
N SER A 100 -12.85 -0.99 1.22
CA SER A 100 -13.87 -1.89 0.73
C SER A 100 -14.57 -1.26 -0.47
N ALA A 101 -14.65 -2.00 -1.57
CA ALA A 101 -15.28 -1.51 -2.79
C ALA A 101 -16.79 -1.42 -2.62
N GLY A 102 -17.41 -0.56 -3.41
CA GLY A 102 -18.85 -0.41 -3.41
C GLY A 102 -19.27 1.02 -3.14
N THR A 103 -20.57 1.18 -3.01
CA THR A 103 -21.16 2.48 -2.72
C THR A 103 -21.37 2.61 -1.22
N TRP A 104 -20.86 3.69 -0.65
CA TRP A 104 -20.96 3.91 0.79
C TRP A 104 -21.90 5.07 1.08
N ASN A 105 -22.65 4.93 2.17
CA ASN A 105 -23.55 5.99 2.62
C ASN A 105 -22.71 7.10 3.26
N LEU A 106 -22.67 8.24 2.58
CA LEU A 106 -21.85 9.36 3.05
C LEU A 106 -22.30 9.87 4.41
N LEU A 107 -23.60 9.87 4.66
CA LEU A 107 -24.14 10.33 5.94
C LEU A 107 -23.66 9.43 7.08
N LYS A 108 -23.68 8.14 6.86
CA LYS A 108 -23.19 7.18 7.86
C LYS A 108 -21.70 7.37 8.12
N PHE A 109 -20.95 7.61 7.07
CA PHE A 109 -19.52 7.87 7.21
C PHE A 109 -19.26 9.12 8.05
N ARG A 110 -20.02 10.17 7.81
CA ARG A 110 -19.89 11.40 8.60
C ARG A 110 -20.22 11.16 10.06
N TYR A 111 -21.21 10.35 10.34
CA TYR A 111 -21.54 9.99 11.71
C TYR A 111 -20.36 9.32 12.40
N CYS A 112 -19.70 8.39 11.72
CA CYS A 112 -18.56 7.72 12.30
C CYS A 112 -17.39 8.67 12.60
N LEU A 113 -17.23 9.72 11.82
CA LEU A 113 -16.19 10.71 12.05
C LEU A 113 -16.50 11.65 13.21
N THR A 114 -17.76 11.90 13.48
CA THR A 114 -18.16 12.91 14.47
C THR A 114 -18.59 12.30 15.81
N HIS A 115 -18.94 11.03 15.83
CA HIS A 115 -19.43 10.35 17.03
C HIS A 115 -18.47 9.22 17.38
N LYS A 116 -17.39 9.59 17.95
CA LYS A 116 -16.39 8.58 18.37
C LYS A 116 -16.73 7.90 19.64
#